data_13631a1d2457d06d7d885817cd8b5004
#
_entry.id   13631a1d2457d06d7d885817cd8b5004
#
_cell.length_a   1.000
_cell.length_b   1.000
_cell.length_c   1.000
_cell.angle_alpha   90.00
_cell.angle_beta   90.00
_cell.angle_gamma   90.00
#
_symmetry.space_group_name_H-M   'P 1'
#
loop_
_entity.id
_entity.type
_entity.pdbx_description
1 polymer ?
#
loop_
_entity_poly.entity_id
_entity_poly.type
_entity_poly.pdbx_seq_one_letter_code
_entity_poly.pdbx_strand_id
1 'polypeptide(L)'
;MKWVERTLERLRQVPGVGFVLAVAEVYFDRRVSRSAASLAYFLILSFFPLLICVNAFVGLLRLDVDLVLEAAGNVLPQESLPILGEYLGYISTNQSRAMLLAGISMVLFSASAAFRTLMGVMADLYRRPTYRGVGQVAASILFSVLFLVTIYLSILVVLTGGWFLQVVEGRFVWVDELLGNWQDLRFLVLFCLVLLFVLLTYRLSLPRGGTRPPILPGAVLASAALVAFSVLFSWFIGLSSRYSLVYGSLASVIILLVWLYLCGNILIVGNVFNYVWSCRRGEEKRTP
;
A
#
# COMPACT_ATOMS: atom_id res chain seq x y z
N MET A 1 33.14 -6.12 -23.03
CA MET A 1 32.41 -4.84 -22.85
C MET A 1 31.72 -4.37 -24.14
N LYS A 2 32.40 -4.14 -25.26
CA LYS A 2 31.78 -3.66 -26.51
C LYS A 2 30.65 -4.52 -27.12
N TRP A 3 30.62 -5.82 -26.84
CA TRP A 3 29.56 -6.73 -27.32
C TRP A 3 28.25 -6.52 -26.52
N VAL A 4 28.35 -6.36 -25.21
CA VAL A 4 27.20 -6.08 -24.33
C VAL A 4 26.56 -4.72 -24.68
N GLU A 5 27.37 -3.70 -24.95
CA GLU A 5 26.90 -2.38 -25.37
C GLU A 5 26.12 -2.42 -26.68
N ARG A 6 26.66 -3.11 -27.70
CA ARG A 6 25.96 -3.26 -28.99
C ARG A 6 24.67 -4.08 -28.89
N THR A 7 24.61 -5.06 -28.01
CA THR A 7 23.39 -5.83 -27.77
C THR A 7 22.34 -5.00 -27.06
N LEU A 8 22.73 -4.19 -26.07
CA LEU A 8 21.85 -3.25 -25.38
C LEU A 8 21.33 -2.15 -26.32
N GLU A 9 22.16 -1.63 -27.24
CA GLU A 9 21.72 -0.66 -28.24
C GLU A 9 20.66 -1.23 -29.20
N ARG A 10 20.83 -2.48 -29.64
CA ARG A 10 19.82 -3.17 -30.46
C ARG A 10 18.51 -3.42 -29.70
N LEU A 11 18.61 -3.81 -28.44
CA LEU A 11 17.44 -4.02 -27.58
C LEU A 11 16.70 -2.71 -27.26
N ARG A 12 17.40 -1.58 -27.19
CA ARG A 12 16.79 -0.24 -27.04
C ARG A 12 15.92 0.17 -28.23
N GLN A 13 16.20 -0.36 -29.42
CA GLN A 13 15.40 -0.05 -30.63
C GLN A 13 14.02 -0.73 -30.64
N VAL A 14 13.82 -1.78 -29.84
CA VAL A 14 12.51 -2.42 -29.68
C VAL A 14 11.69 -1.59 -28.67
N PRO A 15 10.56 -0.96 -29.06
CA PRO A 15 9.88 0.04 -28.24
C PRO A 15 9.48 -0.47 -26.85
N GLY A 16 9.06 -1.73 -26.73
CA GLY A 16 8.72 -2.34 -25.43
C GLY A 16 9.94 -2.59 -24.54
N VAL A 17 10.99 -3.22 -25.12
CA VAL A 17 12.23 -3.55 -24.40
C VAL A 17 12.99 -2.29 -23.99
N GLY A 18 13.07 -1.31 -24.91
CA GLY A 18 13.71 -0.03 -24.61
C GLY A 18 13.00 0.76 -23.48
N PHE A 19 11.69 0.57 -23.31
CA PHE A 19 10.96 1.17 -22.19
C PHE A 19 11.34 0.50 -20.85
N VAL A 20 11.35 -0.82 -20.81
CA VAL A 20 11.73 -1.58 -19.59
C VAL A 20 13.17 -1.29 -19.19
N LEU A 21 14.08 -1.22 -20.17
CA LEU A 21 15.48 -0.84 -19.92
C LEU A 21 15.61 0.58 -19.36
N ALA A 22 14.84 1.55 -19.86
CA ALA A 22 14.83 2.90 -19.32
C ALA A 22 14.29 2.96 -17.89
N VAL A 23 13.25 2.17 -17.56
CA VAL A 23 12.76 2.04 -16.19
C VAL A 23 13.82 1.43 -15.28
N ALA A 24 14.50 0.37 -15.73
CA ALA A 24 15.57 -0.28 -14.97
C ALA A 24 16.78 0.67 -14.76
N GLU A 25 17.19 1.42 -15.78
CA GLU A 25 18.26 2.40 -15.68
C GLU A 25 17.96 3.47 -14.62
N VAL A 26 16.74 4.03 -14.64
CA VAL A 26 16.29 4.99 -13.62
C VAL A 26 16.22 4.34 -12.24
N TYR A 27 15.78 3.09 -12.14
CA TYR A 27 15.72 2.34 -10.88
C TYR A 27 17.10 2.26 -10.19
N PHE A 28 18.14 1.89 -10.94
CA PHE A 28 19.50 1.77 -10.41
C PHE A 28 20.16 3.12 -10.18
N ASP A 29 20.03 4.07 -11.13
CA ASP A 29 20.61 5.43 -11.03
C ASP A 29 20.06 6.18 -9.79
N ARG A 30 18.75 6.11 -9.57
CA ARG A 30 18.08 6.76 -8.43
C ARG A 30 18.08 5.95 -7.16
N ARG A 31 18.75 4.79 -7.15
CA ARG A 31 18.89 3.92 -5.96
C ARG A 31 17.54 3.62 -5.30
N VAL A 32 16.53 3.28 -6.11
CA VAL A 32 15.14 3.05 -5.68
C VAL A 32 15.07 2.02 -4.55
N SER A 33 15.86 0.95 -4.63
CA SER A 33 15.95 -0.08 -3.58
C SER A 33 16.30 0.48 -2.20
N ARG A 34 17.22 1.46 -2.12
CA ARG A 34 17.56 2.12 -0.84
C ARG A 34 16.38 2.92 -0.28
N SER A 35 15.70 3.63 -1.14
CA SER A 35 14.53 4.42 -0.74
C SER A 35 13.36 3.53 -0.33
N ALA A 36 13.16 2.40 -1.01
CA ALA A 36 12.18 1.40 -0.62
C ALA A 36 12.48 0.77 0.75
N ALA A 37 13.78 0.51 1.06
CA ALA A 37 14.19 0.03 2.37
C ALA A 37 13.92 1.06 3.47
N SER A 38 14.19 2.34 3.21
CA SER A 38 13.87 3.43 4.15
C SER A 38 12.35 3.56 4.35
N LEU A 39 11.56 3.43 3.28
CA LEU A 39 10.10 3.43 3.34
C LEU A 39 9.59 2.26 4.22
N ALA A 40 10.09 1.05 3.98
CA ALA A 40 9.74 -0.14 4.75
C ALA A 40 10.08 0.02 6.25
N TYR A 41 11.23 0.61 6.55
CA TYR A 41 11.63 0.89 7.93
C TYR A 41 10.62 1.79 8.65
N PHE A 42 10.20 2.89 8.05
CA PHE A 42 9.20 3.76 8.67
C PHE A 42 7.81 3.12 8.74
N LEU A 43 7.44 2.31 7.74
CA LEU A 43 6.17 1.59 7.76
C LEU A 43 6.13 0.52 8.86
N ILE A 44 7.22 -0.22 9.09
CA ILE A 44 7.26 -1.21 10.17
C ILE A 44 7.24 -0.55 11.55
N LEU A 45 7.85 0.64 11.71
CA LEU A 45 7.74 1.42 12.93
C LEU A 45 6.32 1.88 13.22
N SER A 46 5.49 2.07 12.18
CA SER A 46 4.07 2.43 12.35
C SER A 46 3.18 1.21 12.64
N PHE A 47 3.67 -0.01 12.43
CA PHE A 47 2.86 -1.23 12.51
C PHE A 47 2.28 -1.46 13.92
N PHE A 48 3.10 -1.44 14.97
CA PHE A 48 2.63 -1.64 16.34
C PHE A 48 1.67 -0.53 16.81
N PRO A 49 1.99 0.76 16.63
CA PRO A 49 1.03 1.83 16.90
C PRO A 49 -0.26 1.71 16.09
N LEU A 50 -0.17 1.25 14.83
CA LEU A 50 -1.34 1.00 13.99
C LEU A 50 -2.24 -0.09 14.59
N LEU A 51 -1.66 -1.18 15.08
CA LEU A 51 -2.43 -2.23 15.79
C LEU A 51 -3.20 -1.65 16.99
N ILE A 52 -2.59 -0.75 17.76
CA ILE A 52 -3.26 -0.06 18.87
C ILE A 52 -4.46 0.76 18.35
N CYS A 53 -4.29 1.48 17.23
CA CYS A 53 -5.35 2.25 16.61
C CYS A 53 -6.48 1.37 16.08
N VAL A 54 -6.16 0.28 15.41
CA VAL A 54 -7.14 -0.70 14.91
C VAL A 54 -7.95 -1.28 16.06
N ASN A 55 -7.28 -1.67 17.13
CA ASN A 55 -7.93 -2.19 18.34
C ASN A 55 -8.92 -1.20 18.95
N ALA A 56 -8.48 0.04 19.11
CA ALA A 56 -9.34 1.07 19.66
C ALA A 56 -10.53 1.37 18.76
N PHE A 57 -10.35 1.28 17.43
CA PHE A 57 -11.43 1.44 16.45
C PHE A 57 -12.46 0.32 16.53
N VAL A 58 -12.02 -0.95 16.59
CA VAL A 58 -12.89 -2.11 16.79
C VAL A 58 -13.69 -1.98 18.09
N GLY A 59 -13.03 -1.57 19.19
CA GLY A 59 -13.68 -1.31 20.46
C GLY A 59 -14.70 -0.15 20.44
N LEU A 60 -14.43 0.92 19.66
CA LEU A 60 -15.37 2.04 19.47
C LEU A 60 -16.64 1.62 18.72
N LEU A 61 -16.52 0.72 17.76
CA LEU A 61 -17.65 0.20 16.98
C LEU A 61 -18.54 -0.75 17.79
N ARG A 62 -18.14 -1.11 19.02
CA ARG A 62 -18.83 -2.11 19.88
C ARG A 62 -19.23 -3.35 19.09
N LEU A 63 -18.34 -3.79 18.17
CA LEU A 63 -18.57 -4.99 17.40
C LEU A 63 -18.63 -6.18 18.34
N ASP A 64 -19.64 -7.01 18.15
CA ASP A 64 -19.72 -8.28 18.85
C ASP A 64 -18.50 -9.13 18.44
N VAL A 65 -17.77 -9.62 19.45
CA VAL A 65 -16.55 -10.42 19.21
C VAL A 65 -16.88 -11.64 18.37
N ASP A 66 -18.05 -12.25 18.59
CA ASP A 66 -18.50 -13.43 17.85
C ASP A 66 -18.73 -13.12 16.37
N LEU A 67 -19.28 -11.95 16.04
CA LEU A 67 -19.51 -11.51 14.67
C LEU A 67 -18.20 -11.22 13.93
N VAL A 68 -17.21 -10.69 14.65
CA VAL A 68 -15.85 -10.45 14.09
C VAL A 68 -15.14 -11.78 13.86
N LEU A 69 -15.27 -12.75 14.76
CA LEU A 69 -14.67 -14.08 14.62
C LEU A 69 -15.30 -14.87 13.48
N GLU A 70 -16.62 -14.79 13.30
CA GLU A 70 -17.33 -15.40 12.18
C GLU A 70 -16.85 -14.81 10.83
N ALA A 71 -16.79 -13.48 10.73
CA ALA A 71 -16.28 -12.80 9.54
C ALA A 71 -14.79 -13.14 9.28
N ALA A 72 -13.98 -13.21 10.32
CA ALA A 72 -12.57 -13.56 10.24
C ALA A 72 -12.36 -15.03 9.84
N GLY A 73 -13.24 -15.95 10.25
CA GLY A 73 -13.18 -17.37 9.89
C GLY A 73 -13.31 -17.64 8.39
N ASN A 74 -13.88 -16.69 7.63
CA ASN A 74 -13.96 -16.76 6.17
C ASN A 74 -12.66 -16.34 5.46
N VAL A 75 -11.70 -15.72 6.18
CA VAL A 75 -10.49 -15.11 5.61
C VAL A 75 -9.22 -15.65 6.26
N LEU A 76 -9.29 -16.00 7.54
CA LEU A 76 -8.15 -16.46 8.34
C LEU A 76 -8.16 -17.98 8.53
N PRO A 77 -6.98 -18.60 8.68
CA PRO A 77 -6.87 -20.00 9.10
C PRO A 77 -7.58 -20.23 10.44
N GLN A 78 -8.22 -21.38 10.58
CA GLN A 78 -8.98 -21.76 11.80
C GLN A 78 -8.11 -21.71 13.06
N GLU A 79 -6.81 -22.00 12.95
CA GLU A 79 -5.84 -21.96 14.04
C GLU A 79 -5.60 -20.54 14.60
N SER A 80 -5.89 -19.51 13.80
CA SER A 80 -5.72 -18.11 14.18
C SER A 80 -6.92 -17.53 14.94
N LEU A 81 -8.10 -18.15 14.84
CA LEU A 81 -9.34 -17.64 15.43
C LEU A 81 -9.31 -17.59 16.96
N PRO A 82 -8.77 -18.59 17.70
CA PRO A 82 -8.67 -18.51 19.14
C PRO A 82 -7.79 -17.34 19.62
N ILE A 83 -6.66 -17.12 18.93
CA ILE A 83 -5.73 -16.02 19.23
C ILE A 83 -6.41 -14.66 19.00
N LEU A 84 -7.16 -14.55 17.91
CA LEU A 84 -7.93 -13.34 17.60
C LEU A 84 -9.02 -13.10 18.64
N GLY A 85 -9.75 -14.14 19.07
CA GLY A 85 -10.79 -14.07 20.07
C GLY A 85 -10.27 -13.63 21.43
N GLU A 86 -9.17 -14.22 21.91
CA GLU A 86 -8.51 -13.83 23.16
C GLU A 86 -8.04 -12.35 23.10
N TYR A 87 -7.47 -11.95 21.97
CA TYR A 87 -7.01 -10.60 21.74
C TYR A 87 -8.16 -9.58 21.72
N LEU A 88 -9.25 -9.87 21.00
CA LEU A 88 -10.44 -9.02 20.96
C LEU A 88 -11.12 -8.92 22.33
N GLY A 89 -11.20 -10.02 23.07
CA GLY A 89 -11.72 -10.05 24.43
C GLY A 89 -10.88 -9.19 25.39
N TYR A 90 -9.56 -9.26 25.30
CA TYR A 90 -8.64 -8.41 26.07
C TYR A 90 -8.84 -6.92 25.79
N ILE A 91 -9.02 -6.55 24.51
CA ILE A 91 -9.18 -5.17 24.07
C ILE A 91 -10.51 -4.59 24.51
N SER A 92 -11.60 -5.34 24.40
CA SER A 92 -12.93 -4.88 24.80
C SER A 92 -12.98 -4.47 26.27
N THR A 93 -12.14 -5.08 27.11
CA THR A 93 -12.05 -4.80 28.55
C THR A 93 -11.05 -3.70 28.92
N ASN A 94 -10.02 -3.44 28.10
CA ASN A 94 -8.89 -2.56 28.45
C ASN A 94 -8.78 -1.30 27.57
N GLN A 95 -9.88 -0.65 27.25
CA GLN A 95 -9.87 0.57 26.43
C GLN A 95 -9.27 1.76 27.19
N SER A 96 -8.07 2.19 26.81
CA SER A 96 -7.45 3.42 27.32
C SER A 96 -7.43 4.51 26.24
N ARG A 97 -8.11 5.63 26.51
CA ARG A 97 -8.07 6.82 25.63
C ARG A 97 -6.65 7.36 25.46
N ALA A 98 -5.84 7.29 26.50
CA ALA A 98 -4.44 7.73 26.44
C ALA A 98 -3.62 6.85 25.48
N MET A 99 -3.82 5.53 25.50
CA MET A 99 -3.15 4.58 24.61
C MET A 99 -3.57 4.77 23.14
N LEU A 100 -4.85 5.07 22.90
CA LEU A 100 -5.35 5.42 21.57
C LEU A 100 -4.69 6.71 21.03
N LEU A 101 -4.66 7.78 21.82
CA LEU A 101 -4.04 9.04 21.43
C LEU A 101 -2.54 8.87 21.17
N ALA A 102 -1.83 8.12 22.01
CA ALA A 102 -0.42 7.79 21.82
C ALA A 102 -0.21 6.99 20.52
N GLY A 103 -1.04 5.97 20.26
CA GLY A 103 -1.01 5.17 19.05
C GLY A 103 -1.22 6.02 17.79
N ILE A 104 -2.29 6.83 17.76
CA ILE A 104 -2.57 7.74 16.63
C ILE A 104 -1.39 8.70 16.40
N SER A 105 -0.88 9.33 17.45
CA SER A 105 0.25 10.27 17.33
C SER A 105 1.48 9.59 16.73
N MET A 106 1.78 8.37 17.17
CA MET A 106 2.94 7.62 16.69
C MET A 106 2.78 7.12 15.25
N VAL A 107 1.55 6.69 14.84
CA VAL A 107 1.25 6.35 13.46
C VAL A 107 1.39 7.57 12.56
N LEU A 108 0.81 8.71 12.96
CA LEU A 108 0.92 9.95 12.20
C LEU A 108 2.38 10.37 12.01
N PHE A 109 3.20 10.25 13.04
CA PHE A 109 4.63 10.57 12.97
C PHE A 109 5.37 9.63 12.00
N SER A 110 5.21 8.31 12.17
CA SER A 110 5.91 7.30 11.37
C SER A 110 5.46 7.30 9.91
N ALA A 111 4.15 7.35 9.64
CA ALA A 111 3.60 7.44 8.30
C ALA A 111 4.02 8.75 7.60
N SER A 112 4.09 9.86 8.36
CA SER A 112 4.61 11.14 7.86
C SER A 112 6.08 11.03 7.45
N ALA A 113 6.91 10.28 8.18
CA ALA A 113 8.31 10.03 7.83
C ALA A 113 8.43 9.16 6.57
N ALA A 114 7.62 8.10 6.46
CA ALA A 114 7.53 7.27 5.26
C ALA A 114 7.16 8.11 4.01
N PHE A 115 6.17 8.99 4.15
CA PHE A 115 5.76 9.85 3.04
C PHE A 115 6.85 10.87 2.65
N ARG A 116 7.57 11.44 3.62
CA ARG A 116 8.72 12.33 3.32
C ARG A 116 9.81 11.61 2.54
N THR A 117 10.06 10.34 2.81
CA THR A 117 10.98 9.52 2.01
C THR A 117 10.50 9.40 0.57
N LEU A 118 9.22 9.11 0.36
CA LEU A 118 8.65 9.04 -0.98
C LEU A 118 8.70 10.39 -1.71
N MET A 119 8.40 11.49 -1.03
CA MET A 119 8.54 12.85 -1.59
C MET A 119 9.98 13.16 -2.02
N GLY A 120 10.98 12.72 -1.23
CA GLY A 120 12.40 12.86 -1.58
C GLY A 120 12.73 12.13 -2.88
N VAL A 121 12.29 10.88 -3.03
CA VAL A 121 12.46 10.11 -4.27
C VAL A 121 11.84 10.83 -5.47
N MET A 122 10.63 11.40 -5.29
CA MET A 122 9.96 12.14 -6.36
C MET A 122 10.72 13.42 -6.73
N ALA A 123 11.25 14.14 -5.75
CA ALA A 123 12.09 15.32 -6.00
C ALA A 123 13.33 15.00 -6.83
N ASP A 124 14.00 13.91 -6.47
CA ASP A 124 15.19 13.42 -7.19
C ASP A 124 14.84 12.95 -8.60
N LEU A 125 13.71 12.22 -8.76
CA LEU A 125 13.25 11.68 -10.02
C LEU A 125 12.91 12.79 -11.02
N TYR A 126 12.13 13.78 -10.58
CA TYR A 126 11.68 14.89 -11.43
C TYR A 126 12.65 16.06 -11.47
N ARG A 127 13.80 16.00 -10.75
CA ARG A 127 14.79 17.07 -10.60
C ARG A 127 14.17 18.40 -10.19
N ARG A 128 13.21 18.37 -9.28
CA ARG A 128 12.47 19.54 -8.81
C ARG A 128 12.44 19.56 -7.29
N PRO A 129 12.48 20.77 -6.68
CA PRO A 129 12.38 20.88 -5.24
C PRO A 129 11.02 20.39 -4.75
N THR A 130 11.06 19.55 -3.71
CA THR A 130 9.87 19.12 -2.97
C THR A 130 9.28 20.29 -2.18
N TYR A 131 8.09 20.08 -1.64
CA TYR A 131 7.54 20.96 -0.61
C TYR A 131 8.56 21.20 0.49
N ARG A 132 8.69 22.45 0.95
CA ARG A 132 9.57 22.83 2.06
C ARG A 132 8.74 23.47 3.17
N GLY A 133 9.22 23.38 4.42
CA GLY A 133 8.57 23.99 5.57
C GLY A 133 7.17 23.46 5.84
N VAL A 134 6.24 24.38 6.10
CA VAL A 134 4.85 24.05 6.50
C VAL A 134 4.12 23.22 5.46
N GLY A 135 4.35 23.46 4.17
CA GLY A 135 3.70 22.70 3.10
C GLY A 135 4.11 21.22 3.08
N GLN A 136 5.35 20.89 3.44
CA GLN A 136 5.82 19.50 3.55
C GLN A 136 5.16 18.81 4.74
N VAL A 137 5.07 19.50 5.87
CA VAL A 137 4.43 18.96 7.07
C VAL A 137 2.95 18.70 6.81
N ALA A 138 2.23 19.67 6.23
CA ALA A 138 0.82 19.52 5.90
C ALA A 138 0.55 18.36 4.94
N ALA A 139 1.34 18.22 3.86
CA ALA A 139 1.22 17.10 2.92
C ALA A 139 1.51 15.75 3.60
N SER A 140 2.50 15.71 4.51
CA SER A 140 2.85 14.49 5.25
C SER A 140 1.74 14.07 6.22
N ILE A 141 1.14 15.02 6.93
CA ILE A 141 0.00 14.75 7.82
C ILE A 141 -1.20 14.27 7.02
N LEU A 142 -1.52 14.95 5.90
CA LEU A 142 -2.62 14.55 5.03
C LEU A 142 -2.43 13.12 4.50
N PHE A 143 -1.20 12.76 4.11
CA PHE A 143 -0.88 11.38 3.71
C PHE A 143 -1.10 10.39 4.86
N SER A 144 -0.66 10.73 6.08
CA SER A 144 -0.83 9.86 7.26
C SER A 144 -2.30 9.61 7.59
N VAL A 145 -3.12 10.67 7.48
CA VAL A 145 -4.58 10.56 7.64
C VAL A 145 -5.17 9.70 6.53
N LEU A 146 -4.77 9.92 5.26
CA LEU A 146 -5.20 9.10 4.13
C LEU A 146 -4.85 7.63 4.32
N PHE A 147 -3.64 7.34 4.79
CA PHE A 147 -3.18 5.99 5.09
C PHE A 147 -4.06 5.31 6.15
N LEU A 148 -4.32 5.99 7.28
CA LEU A 148 -5.21 5.48 8.33
C LEU A 148 -6.64 5.26 7.80
N VAL A 149 -7.21 6.24 7.11
CA VAL A 149 -8.56 6.14 6.53
C VAL A 149 -8.65 4.95 5.56
N THR A 150 -7.64 4.74 4.71
CA THR A 150 -7.62 3.62 3.78
C THR A 150 -7.60 2.28 4.53
N ILE A 151 -6.79 2.16 5.58
CA ILE A 151 -6.74 0.95 6.40
C ILE A 151 -8.10 0.70 7.08
N TYR A 152 -8.67 1.72 7.73
CA TYR A 152 -9.96 1.57 8.41
C TYR A 152 -11.09 1.22 7.45
N LEU A 153 -11.13 1.86 6.26
CA LEU A 153 -12.12 1.50 5.24
C LEU A 153 -11.91 0.08 4.71
N SER A 154 -10.65 -0.36 4.53
CA SER A 154 -10.36 -1.73 4.12
C SER A 154 -10.82 -2.76 5.16
N ILE A 155 -10.56 -2.50 6.44
CA ILE A 155 -11.03 -3.35 7.54
C ILE A 155 -12.56 -3.37 7.56
N LEU A 156 -13.21 -2.21 7.43
CA LEU A 156 -14.66 -2.11 7.41
C LEU A 156 -15.26 -2.92 6.26
N VAL A 157 -14.72 -2.82 5.05
CA VAL A 157 -15.17 -3.62 3.88
C VAL A 157 -15.02 -5.12 4.13
N VAL A 158 -13.94 -5.55 4.80
CA VAL A 158 -13.71 -6.96 5.12
C VAL A 158 -14.70 -7.46 6.19
N LEU A 159 -14.90 -6.68 7.27
CA LEU A 159 -15.73 -7.09 8.41
C LEU A 159 -17.22 -6.98 8.14
N THR A 160 -17.67 -5.95 7.40
CA THR A 160 -19.12 -5.67 7.24
C THR A 160 -19.74 -6.31 6.01
N GLY A 161 -18.97 -7.13 5.29
CA GLY A 161 -19.42 -7.72 4.02
C GLY A 161 -20.81 -8.40 4.08
N GLY A 162 -21.13 -9.14 5.16
CA GLY A 162 -22.44 -9.77 5.35
C GLY A 162 -23.52 -8.81 5.85
N TRP A 163 -23.20 -7.92 6.78
CA TRP A 163 -24.16 -6.97 7.36
C TRP A 163 -24.56 -5.87 6.37
N PHE A 164 -23.60 -5.37 5.57
CA PHE A 164 -23.87 -4.36 4.55
C PHE A 164 -24.86 -4.87 3.51
N LEU A 165 -24.77 -6.14 3.14
CA LEU A 165 -25.74 -6.82 2.25
C LEU A 165 -27.14 -6.77 2.83
N GLN A 166 -27.35 -7.22 4.06
CA GLN A 166 -28.66 -7.25 4.71
C GLN A 166 -29.32 -5.86 4.82
N VAL A 167 -28.51 -4.79 4.95
CA VAL A 167 -29.02 -3.41 5.01
C VAL A 167 -29.38 -2.87 3.62
N VAL A 168 -28.68 -3.31 2.57
CA VAL A 168 -28.87 -2.83 1.19
C VAL A 168 -29.90 -3.64 0.43
N GLU A 169 -29.99 -4.97 0.66
CA GLU A 169 -31.00 -5.88 0.07
C GLU A 169 -32.45 -5.40 0.25
N GLY A 170 -32.73 -4.61 1.30
CA GLY A 170 -34.08 -4.07 1.54
C GLY A 170 -34.41 -2.75 0.84
N ARG A 171 -33.47 -2.12 0.12
CA ARG A 171 -33.65 -0.75 -0.39
C ARG A 171 -33.48 -0.54 -1.89
N PHE A 172 -32.85 -1.45 -2.62
CA PHE A 172 -32.57 -1.28 -4.06
C PHE A 172 -32.64 -2.59 -4.82
N VAL A 173 -33.71 -2.78 -5.60
CA VAL A 173 -33.96 -3.97 -6.43
C VAL A 173 -32.87 -4.22 -7.50
N TRP A 174 -32.11 -3.18 -7.89
CA TRP A 174 -31.00 -3.29 -8.86
C TRP A 174 -29.71 -3.87 -8.24
N VAL A 175 -29.69 -3.99 -6.95
CA VAL A 175 -28.49 -4.38 -6.18
C VAL A 175 -28.45 -5.88 -5.98
N ASP A 176 -29.59 -6.57 -6.02
CA ASP A 176 -29.71 -8.02 -5.79
C ASP A 176 -28.91 -8.84 -6.85
N GLU A 177 -28.91 -8.39 -8.09
CA GLU A 177 -28.19 -9.07 -9.18
C GLU A 177 -26.65 -8.82 -9.11
N LEU A 178 -26.24 -7.63 -8.63
CA LEU A 178 -24.83 -7.28 -8.37
C LEU A 178 -24.30 -7.90 -7.06
N LEU A 179 -25.17 -8.09 -6.08
CA LEU A 179 -24.82 -8.59 -4.75
C LEU A 179 -24.77 -10.11 -4.66
N GLY A 180 -25.33 -10.83 -5.64
CA GLY A 180 -25.20 -12.30 -5.74
C GLY A 180 -23.72 -12.77 -5.72
N ASN A 181 -22.78 -11.88 -6.06
CA ASN A 181 -21.34 -12.11 -6.05
C ASN A 181 -20.59 -11.12 -5.12
N TRP A 182 -21.08 -10.89 -3.90
CA TRP A 182 -20.41 -10.00 -2.94
C TRP A 182 -18.95 -10.34 -2.71
N GLN A 183 -18.60 -11.62 -2.75
CA GLN A 183 -17.21 -12.04 -2.60
C GLN A 183 -16.32 -11.42 -3.68
N ASP A 184 -16.80 -11.31 -4.91
CA ASP A 184 -16.06 -10.69 -6.02
C ASP A 184 -16.09 -9.16 -5.91
N LEU A 185 -17.24 -8.59 -5.52
CA LEU A 185 -17.40 -7.14 -5.37
C LEU A 185 -16.50 -6.56 -4.27
N ARG A 186 -16.33 -7.24 -3.13
CA ARG A 186 -15.43 -6.78 -2.06
C ARG A 186 -13.98 -6.66 -2.52
N PHE A 187 -13.51 -7.61 -3.35
CA PHE A 187 -12.16 -7.54 -3.90
C PHE A 187 -12.00 -6.37 -4.87
N LEU A 188 -13.03 -6.06 -5.66
CA LEU A 188 -13.05 -4.89 -6.52
C LEU A 188 -13.02 -3.60 -5.70
N VAL A 189 -13.81 -3.50 -4.64
CA VAL A 189 -13.81 -2.34 -3.73
C VAL A 189 -12.44 -2.16 -3.07
N LEU A 190 -11.84 -3.24 -2.56
CA LEU A 190 -10.50 -3.20 -1.98
C LEU A 190 -9.45 -2.76 -3.01
N PHE A 191 -9.54 -3.28 -4.24
CA PHE A 191 -8.65 -2.82 -5.32
C PHE A 191 -8.84 -1.33 -5.62
N CYS A 192 -10.07 -0.84 -5.68
CA CYS A 192 -10.37 0.58 -5.88
C CYS A 192 -9.84 1.45 -4.74
N LEU A 193 -9.92 0.99 -3.49
CA LEU A 193 -9.33 1.69 -2.33
C LEU A 193 -7.80 1.76 -2.44
N VAL A 194 -7.14 0.66 -2.80
CA VAL A 194 -5.69 0.65 -3.03
C VAL A 194 -5.31 1.57 -4.18
N LEU A 195 -6.04 1.52 -5.29
CA LEU A 195 -5.82 2.39 -6.45
C LEU A 195 -5.99 3.87 -6.08
N LEU A 196 -7.05 4.21 -5.35
CA LEU A 196 -7.30 5.57 -4.87
C LEU A 196 -6.17 6.04 -3.95
N PHE A 197 -5.74 5.20 -3.01
CA PHE A 197 -4.62 5.48 -2.12
C PHE A 197 -3.33 5.74 -2.90
N VAL A 198 -2.98 4.89 -3.86
CA VAL A 198 -1.79 5.03 -4.71
C VAL A 198 -1.87 6.30 -5.56
N LEU A 199 -3.03 6.58 -6.17
CA LEU A 199 -3.25 7.81 -6.96
C LEU A 199 -3.06 9.07 -6.12
N LEU A 200 -3.67 9.11 -4.93
CA LEU A 200 -3.55 10.27 -4.03
C LEU A 200 -2.12 10.40 -3.50
N THR A 201 -1.47 9.29 -3.18
CA THR A 201 -0.06 9.26 -2.78
C THR A 201 0.84 9.84 -3.87
N TYR A 202 0.67 9.43 -5.13
CA TYR A 202 1.44 9.98 -6.23
C TYR A 202 1.14 11.46 -6.44
N ARG A 203 -0.14 11.85 -6.38
CA ARG A 203 -0.54 13.26 -6.54
C ARG A 203 0.04 14.17 -5.46
N LEU A 204 0.06 13.70 -4.21
CA LEU A 204 0.59 14.45 -3.07
C LEU A 204 2.12 14.49 -3.06
N SER A 205 2.79 13.43 -3.52
CA SER A 205 4.24 13.35 -3.55
C SER A 205 4.90 14.08 -4.71
N LEU A 206 4.13 14.45 -5.76
CA LEU A 206 4.67 15.19 -6.90
C LEU A 206 5.14 16.59 -6.50
N PRO A 207 6.35 16.99 -6.94
CA PRO A 207 6.85 18.34 -6.70
C PRO A 207 5.98 19.40 -7.38
N ARG A 208 5.89 20.59 -6.77
CA ARG A 208 5.16 21.73 -7.30
C ARG A 208 5.88 22.39 -8.47
N GLY A 209 5.12 22.80 -9.49
CA GLY A 209 5.60 23.57 -10.64
C GLY A 209 5.85 22.72 -11.89
N GLY A 210 5.55 23.26 -13.05
CA GLY A 210 5.67 22.66 -14.39
C GLY A 210 4.52 21.75 -14.80
N THR A 211 4.64 21.13 -15.98
CA THR A 211 3.65 20.19 -16.51
C THR A 211 3.55 18.97 -15.60
N ARG A 212 2.32 18.65 -15.18
CA ARG A 212 2.07 17.47 -14.34
C ARG A 212 2.16 16.21 -15.20
N PRO A 213 2.99 15.23 -14.82
CA PRO A 213 3.04 13.96 -15.53
C PRO A 213 1.72 13.20 -15.35
N PRO A 214 1.33 12.34 -16.29
CA PRO A 214 0.22 11.43 -16.11
C PRO A 214 0.55 10.44 -14.99
N ILE A 215 -0.24 10.44 -13.91
CA ILE A 215 -0.02 9.56 -12.76
C ILE A 215 -0.84 8.26 -12.85
N LEU A 216 -1.91 8.26 -13.65
CA LEU A 216 -2.87 7.16 -13.73
C LEU A 216 -2.25 5.84 -14.21
N PRO A 217 -1.47 5.77 -15.32
CA PRO A 217 -0.97 4.48 -15.81
C PRO A 217 -0.05 3.77 -14.81
N GLY A 218 0.86 4.51 -14.17
CA GLY A 218 1.72 3.92 -13.15
C GLY A 218 0.98 3.60 -11.85
N ALA A 219 -0.08 4.33 -11.50
CA ALA A 219 -0.89 4.01 -10.33
C ALA A 219 -1.68 2.70 -10.55
N VAL A 220 -2.30 2.53 -11.72
CA VAL A 220 -2.99 1.28 -12.07
C VAL A 220 -2.01 0.11 -12.08
N LEU A 221 -0.83 0.29 -12.72
CA LEU A 221 0.21 -0.74 -12.75
C LEU A 221 0.69 -1.10 -11.33
N ALA A 222 0.98 -0.11 -10.50
CA ALA A 222 1.44 -0.33 -9.13
C ALA A 222 0.36 -1.00 -8.28
N SER A 223 -0.90 -0.59 -8.38
CA SER A 223 -2.01 -1.20 -7.64
C SER A 223 -2.24 -2.65 -8.06
N ALA A 224 -2.24 -2.94 -9.35
CA ALA A 224 -2.34 -4.30 -9.87
C ALA A 224 -1.14 -5.16 -9.43
N ALA A 225 0.08 -4.62 -9.51
CA ALA A 225 1.28 -5.30 -9.05
C ALA A 225 1.28 -5.55 -7.54
N LEU A 226 0.79 -4.60 -6.71
CA LEU A 226 0.65 -4.77 -5.26
C LEU A 226 -0.31 -5.92 -4.92
N VAL A 227 -1.47 -5.96 -5.57
CA VAL A 227 -2.45 -7.03 -5.35
C VAL A 227 -1.89 -8.38 -5.79
N ALA A 228 -1.37 -8.46 -7.02
CA ALA A 228 -0.77 -9.69 -7.54
C ALA A 228 0.40 -10.17 -6.65
N PHE A 229 1.27 -9.25 -6.24
CA PHE A 229 2.39 -9.55 -5.35
C PHE A 229 1.90 -10.03 -3.98
N SER A 230 0.86 -9.42 -3.40
CA SER A 230 0.31 -9.83 -2.11
C SER A 230 -0.24 -11.26 -2.16
N VAL A 231 -0.92 -11.64 -3.24
CA VAL A 231 -1.40 -13.01 -3.45
C VAL A 231 -0.24 -13.99 -3.58
N LEU A 232 0.74 -13.66 -4.42
CA LEU A 232 1.94 -14.51 -4.62
C LEU A 232 2.75 -14.66 -3.33
N PHE A 233 2.90 -13.58 -2.58
CA PHE A 233 3.63 -13.58 -1.32
C PHE A 233 2.92 -14.41 -0.25
N SER A 234 1.59 -14.31 -0.15
CA SER A 234 0.77 -15.13 0.74
C SER A 234 0.93 -16.62 0.43
N TRP A 235 0.86 -16.98 -0.86
CA TRP A 235 1.10 -18.36 -1.30
C TRP A 235 2.51 -18.83 -0.97
N PHE A 236 3.53 -18.02 -1.23
CA PHE A 236 4.94 -18.35 -0.91
C PHE A 236 5.16 -18.59 0.58
N ILE A 237 4.58 -17.76 1.45
CA ILE A 237 4.66 -17.93 2.91
C ILE A 237 3.96 -19.21 3.35
N GLY A 238 2.79 -19.53 2.78
CA GLY A 238 2.06 -20.77 3.06
C GLY A 238 2.85 -22.05 2.73
N LEU A 239 3.74 -21.99 1.73
CA LEU A 239 4.64 -23.12 1.40
C LEU A 239 5.77 -23.30 2.42
N SER A 240 6.06 -22.30 3.23
CA SER A 240 7.27 -22.25 4.04
C SER A 240 6.99 -22.32 5.55
N SER A 241 6.31 -23.38 5.98
CA SER A 241 5.96 -23.63 7.38
C SER A 241 7.15 -23.75 8.35
N ARG A 242 8.40 -23.82 7.83
CA ARG A 242 9.60 -24.05 8.64
C ARG A 242 10.35 -22.80 9.10
N TYR A 243 9.98 -21.61 8.62
CA TYR A 243 10.67 -20.37 9.03
C TYR A 243 10.54 -20.08 10.53
N SER A 244 9.41 -20.42 11.12
CA SER A 244 9.18 -20.24 12.57
C SER A 244 10.09 -21.14 13.43
N LEU A 245 10.52 -22.29 12.92
CA LEU A 245 11.43 -23.19 13.63
C LEU A 245 12.84 -22.62 13.76
N VAL A 246 13.29 -21.82 12.78
CA VAL A 246 14.66 -21.25 12.76
C VAL A 246 14.71 -19.90 13.47
N TYR A 247 13.73 -19.05 13.23
CA TYR A 247 13.72 -17.63 13.68
C TYR A 247 12.72 -17.35 14.80
N GLY A 248 11.90 -18.33 15.23
CA GLY A 248 10.89 -18.13 16.27
C GLY A 248 9.94 -16.97 15.96
N SER A 249 9.66 -16.14 16.97
CA SER A 249 8.79 -14.95 16.84
C SER A 249 9.35 -13.86 15.91
N LEU A 250 10.67 -13.82 15.67
CA LEU A 250 11.30 -12.88 14.75
C LEU A 250 10.96 -13.16 13.29
N ALA A 251 10.57 -14.40 12.96
CA ALA A 251 10.17 -14.77 11.59
C ALA A 251 9.07 -13.86 11.05
N SER A 252 8.03 -13.59 11.84
CA SER A 252 6.91 -12.74 11.42
C SER A 252 7.32 -11.30 11.14
N VAL A 253 8.23 -10.75 11.93
CA VAL A 253 8.76 -9.39 11.74
C VAL A 253 9.61 -9.29 10.48
N ILE A 254 10.46 -10.29 10.23
CA ILE A 254 11.30 -10.37 9.03
C ILE A 254 10.43 -10.49 7.77
N ILE A 255 9.45 -11.39 7.79
CA ILE A 255 8.51 -11.59 6.69
C ILE A 255 7.75 -10.29 6.38
N LEU A 256 7.23 -9.62 7.40
CA LEU A 256 6.54 -8.35 7.25
C LEU A 256 7.46 -7.26 6.67
N LEU A 257 8.71 -7.19 7.14
CA LEU A 257 9.68 -6.21 6.65
C LEU A 257 10.02 -6.45 5.17
N VAL A 258 10.21 -7.71 4.76
CA VAL A 258 10.43 -8.06 3.35
C VAL A 258 9.21 -7.71 2.50
N TRP A 259 8.00 -8.00 2.98
CA TRP A 259 6.77 -7.64 2.30
C TRP A 259 6.64 -6.13 2.10
N LEU A 260 6.84 -5.34 3.16
CA LEU A 260 6.80 -3.86 3.10
C LEU A 260 7.88 -3.30 2.17
N TYR A 261 9.08 -3.88 2.18
CA TYR A 261 10.17 -3.49 1.27
C TYR A 261 9.78 -3.70 -0.19
N LEU A 262 9.21 -4.85 -0.54
CA LEU A 262 8.78 -5.16 -1.90
C LEU A 262 7.58 -4.30 -2.32
N CYS A 263 6.61 -4.05 -1.42
CA CYS A 263 5.54 -3.09 -1.65
C CYS A 263 6.07 -1.67 -1.90
N GLY A 264 7.06 -1.23 -1.13
CA GLY A 264 7.74 0.05 -1.31
C GLY A 264 8.44 0.16 -2.68
N ASN A 265 9.10 -0.92 -3.13
CA ASN A 265 9.69 -0.99 -4.47
C ASN A 265 8.61 -0.85 -5.55
N ILE A 266 7.51 -1.60 -5.46
CA ILE A 266 6.41 -1.55 -6.44
C ILE A 266 5.84 -0.12 -6.53
N LEU A 267 5.59 0.52 -5.39
CA LEU A 267 5.10 1.90 -5.35
C LEU A 267 6.06 2.88 -6.04
N ILE A 268 7.36 2.79 -5.76
CA ILE A 268 8.33 3.71 -6.36
C ILE A 268 8.49 3.42 -7.86
N VAL A 269 8.58 2.13 -8.25
CA VAL A 269 8.69 1.71 -9.66
C VAL A 269 7.48 2.15 -10.48
N GLY A 270 6.26 2.09 -9.93
CA GLY A 270 5.07 2.61 -10.62
C GLY A 270 5.17 4.12 -10.92
N ASN A 271 5.83 4.88 -10.05
CA ASN A 271 6.07 6.30 -10.31
C ASN A 271 7.25 6.53 -11.28
N VAL A 272 8.29 5.70 -11.23
CA VAL A 272 9.36 5.67 -12.26
C VAL A 272 8.75 5.39 -13.63
N PHE A 273 7.80 4.46 -13.71
CA PHE A 273 7.05 4.19 -14.95
C PHE A 273 6.36 5.47 -15.48
N ASN A 274 5.65 6.20 -14.64
CA ASN A 274 5.00 7.46 -15.00
C ASN A 274 6.02 8.50 -15.51
N TYR A 275 7.17 8.58 -14.86
CA TYR A 275 8.26 9.47 -15.26
C TYR A 275 8.79 9.14 -16.65
N VAL A 276 9.19 7.88 -16.90
CA VAL A 276 9.70 7.42 -18.19
C VAL A 276 8.65 7.58 -19.29
N TRP A 277 7.39 7.27 -18.97
CA TRP A 277 6.27 7.47 -19.90
C TRP A 277 6.10 8.94 -20.30
N SER A 278 6.20 9.86 -19.34
CA SER A 278 6.08 11.29 -19.61
C SER A 278 7.24 11.85 -20.44
N CYS A 279 8.46 11.35 -20.20
CA CYS A 279 9.64 11.73 -20.98
C CYS A 279 9.49 11.35 -22.45
N ARG A 280 9.09 10.11 -22.74
CA ARG A 280 8.89 9.64 -24.12
C ARG A 280 7.79 10.42 -24.86
N ARG A 281 6.66 10.68 -24.20
CA ARG A 281 5.59 11.52 -24.79
C ARG A 281 6.02 12.98 -25.02
N GLY A 282 6.94 13.48 -24.22
CA GLY A 282 7.50 14.82 -24.39
C GLY A 282 8.48 14.91 -25.56
N GLU A 283 9.21 13.86 -25.82
CA GLU A 283 10.11 13.73 -26.97
C GLU A 283 9.32 13.57 -28.28
N GLU A 284 8.28 12.72 -28.26
CA GLU A 284 7.39 12.50 -29.42
C GLU A 284 6.64 13.77 -29.87
N LYS A 285 6.35 14.69 -28.94
CA LYS A 285 5.75 16.00 -29.25
C LYS A 285 6.76 17.04 -29.73
N ARG A 286 8.07 16.78 -29.64
CA ARG A 286 9.15 17.68 -30.10
C ARG A 286 9.75 17.28 -31.44
N THR A 287 9.45 16.11 -31.96
CA THR A 287 9.75 15.70 -33.34
C THR A 287 8.64 16.25 -34.24
N PRO A 288 8.94 17.18 -35.18
CA PRO A 288 7.97 17.77 -36.10
C PRO A 288 7.38 16.75 -37.06
#